data_245727d27e6fb629b85c4cc3dc67357e
#
_entry.id   245727d27e6fb629b85c4cc3dc67357e
#
_cell.length_a   1.000
_cell.length_b   1.000
_cell.length_c   1.000
_cell.angle_alpha   90.00
_cell.angle_beta   90.00
_cell.angle_gamma   90.00
#
_symmetry.space_group_name_H-M   'P 1'
#
loop_
_entity.id
_entity.type
_entity.pdbx_description
1 polymer ?
#
loop_
_entity_poly.entity_id
_entity_poly.type
_entity_poly.pdbx_seq_one_letter_code
_entity_poly.pdbx_strand_id
1 'polypeptide(L)'
;MEIVSGLGEKPHVTSQQFRQILEGTIGQKSYIITSGENLEPELAANNLLKIRSGMMSHHGNVSSVKIGTYDEVELTNGSQGMKRIDLVVNRYTRNAETNIEKNEWVVIMGTPVASNPVAPAYTVGNLQKGDLVDDCPVFELHYDGINVTEVKKMLSVLPNVAELNSKIPHFYNGEIELYYYNANWLYARKLVGKEFTGCYPQVTCLYRDGQPNQQTIMISAREVDSDGYLVIWAYGSGYVSGHVLGVSVSIRK
;
A
#
# COMPACT_ATOMS: atom_id res chain seq x y z
N MET A 1 18.13 0.35 28.16
CA MET A 1 17.06 -0.23 27.29
C MET A 1 15.88 -0.55 28.19
N GLU A 2 14.68 -0.10 27.80
CA GLU A 2 13.44 -0.33 28.57
C GLU A 2 12.66 -1.48 27.96
N ILE A 3 11.99 -2.27 28.81
CA ILE A 3 11.10 -3.34 28.35
C ILE A 3 9.74 -2.74 27.99
N VAL A 4 9.22 -3.03 26.79
CA VAL A 4 7.93 -2.52 26.30
C VAL A 4 6.83 -3.57 26.42
N SER A 5 7.15 -4.84 26.23
CA SER A 5 6.19 -5.95 26.20
C SER A 5 6.16 -6.82 27.45
N GLY A 6 6.92 -6.45 28.49
CA GLY A 6 7.02 -7.20 29.74
C GLY A 6 6.23 -6.59 30.88
N LEU A 7 6.06 -7.33 31.97
CA LEU A 7 5.47 -6.83 33.21
C LEU A 7 6.53 -6.03 33.99
N GLY A 8 6.21 -4.77 34.33
CA GLY A 8 7.06 -3.88 35.12
C GLY A 8 6.30 -3.25 36.29
N GLU A 9 7.00 -2.49 37.12
CA GLU A 9 6.42 -1.79 38.28
C GLU A 9 5.58 -0.55 37.89
N LYS A 10 5.71 -0.08 36.63
CA LYS A 10 5.01 1.09 36.06
C LYS A 10 4.19 0.65 34.84
N PRO A 11 3.25 1.51 34.35
CA PRO A 11 2.63 1.29 33.06
C PRO A 11 3.72 0.97 32.04
N HIS A 12 3.67 -0.21 31.44
CA HIS A 12 4.78 -0.75 30.66
C HIS A 12 4.81 -0.28 29.20
N VAL A 13 3.82 0.47 28.76
CA VAL A 13 3.81 1.11 27.44
C VAL A 13 3.45 2.58 27.62
N THR A 14 4.34 3.47 27.21
CA THR A 14 4.08 4.90 27.14
C THR A 14 3.51 5.29 25.79
N SER A 15 2.83 6.43 25.67
CA SER A 15 2.35 6.96 24.39
C SER A 15 3.49 7.07 23.36
N GLN A 16 4.68 7.47 23.80
CA GLN A 16 5.86 7.58 22.93
C GLN A 16 6.32 6.21 22.41
N GLN A 17 6.41 5.20 23.27
CA GLN A 17 6.79 3.84 22.87
C GLN A 17 5.74 3.24 21.92
N PHE A 18 4.45 3.48 22.17
CA PHE A 18 3.39 3.03 21.28
C PHE A 18 3.48 3.69 19.88
N ARG A 19 3.75 5.01 19.83
CA ARG A 19 4.01 5.72 18.58
C ARG A 19 5.21 5.13 17.81
N GLN A 20 6.30 4.78 18.51
CA GLN A 20 7.47 4.15 17.88
C GLN A 20 7.13 2.79 17.27
N ILE A 21 6.28 1.97 17.91
CA ILE A 21 5.81 0.70 17.36
C ILE A 21 5.02 0.94 16.07
N LEU A 22 4.12 1.92 16.09
CA LEU A 22 3.30 2.25 14.92
C LEU A 22 4.13 2.84 13.79
N GLU A 23 5.07 3.73 14.06
CA GLU A 23 6.02 4.22 13.05
C GLU A 23 6.82 3.09 12.42
N GLY A 24 7.28 2.12 13.21
CA GLY A 24 8.01 0.95 12.71
C GLY A 24 7.14 0.00 11.88
N THR A 25 5.82 -0.01 12.09
CA THR A 25 4.87 -0.91 11.41
C THR A 25 4.22 -0.26 10.20
N ILE A 26 3.81 1.01 10.32
CA ILE A 26 3.03 1.74 9.32
C ILE A 26 3.94 2.68 8.51
N GLY A 27 5.03 3.18 9.11
CA GLY A 27 5.92 4.19 8.54
C GLY A 27 5.76 5.55 9.24
N GLN A 28 6.77 6.41 9.04
CA GLN A 28 6.88 7.71 9.73
C GLN A 28 5.99 8.81 9.12
N LYS A 29 5.47 8.62 7.92
CA LYS A 29 4.60 9.60 7.26
C LYS A 29 3.18 9.53 7.79
N SER A 30 2.33 10.36 7.21
CA SER A 30 0.91 10.44 7.52
C SER A 30 0.09 9.64 6.51
N TYR A 31 -0.84 8.82 7.01
CA TYR A 31 -1.64 7.92 6.20
C TYR A 31 -3.05 7.76 6.78
N ILE A 32 -4.02 7.50 5.91
CA ILE A 32 -5.30 6.91 6.29
C ILE A 32 -5.12 5.40 6.37
N ILE A 33 -5.45 4.80 7.50
CA ILE A 33 -5.44 3.35 7.69
C ILE A 33 -6.76 2.80 7.14
N THR A 34 -6.70 1.74 6.32
CA THR A 34 -7.92 1.11 5.78
C THR A 34 -8.85 0.66 6.90
N SER A 35 -9.88 1.44 7.18
CA SER A 35 -10.89 1.20 8.21
C SER A 35 -12.12 2.07 7.99
N GLY A 36 -13.31 1.54 8.26
CA GLY A 36 -14.57 2.26 8.08
C GLY A 36 -14.74 2.78 6.65
N GLU A 37 -15.06 4.06 6.52
CA GLU A 37 -15.21 4.75 5.24
C GLU A 37 -13.95 5.53 4.83
N ASN A 38 -12.78 5.20 5.43
CA ASN A 38 -11.48 5.78 5.12
C ASN A 38 -11.45 7.31 5.20
N LEU A 39 -12.13 7.87 6.21
CA LEU A 39 -12.25 9.32 6.42
C LEU A 39 -12.74 10.06 5.16
N GLU A 40 -13.74 9.50 4.45
CA GLU A 40 -14.28 10.14 3.25
C GLU A 40 -14.92 11.50 3.59
N PRO A 41 -14.52 12.60 2.92
CA PRO A 41 -15.13 13.90 3.16
C PRO A 41 -16.47 14.01 2.41
N GLU A 42 -17.48 14.56 3.08
CA GLU A 42 -18.78 14.87 2.52
C GLU A 42 -19.08 16.34 2.78
N LEU A 43 -19.10 17.15 1.72
CA LEU A 43 -19.51 18.56 1.84
C LEU A 43 -21.03 18.64 2.00
N ALA A 44 -21.51 18.74 3.22
CA ALA A 44 -22.93 18.81 3.52
C ALA A 44 -23.54 20.20 3.21
N ALA A 45 -22.72 21.25 3.35
CA ALA A 45 -23.06 22.64 2.97
C ALA A 45 -21.76 23.42 2.76
N ASN A 46 -21.83 24.64 2.18
CA ASN A 46 -20.63 25.48 2.00
C ASN A 46 -19.90 25.84 3.33
N ASN A 47 -20.59 25.68 4.44
CA ASN A 47 -20.05 25.95 5.78
C ASN A 47 -19.99 24.70 6.65
N LEU A 48 -20.18 23.49 6.09
CA LEU A 48 -20.19 22.25 6.87
C LEU A 48 -19.58 21.10 6.09
N LEU A 49 -18.46 20.59 6.57
CA LEU A 49 -17.81 19.37 6.10
C LEU A 49 -18.08 18.24 7.11
N LYS A 50 -18.56 17.10 6.62
CA LYS A 50 -18.63 15.86 7.38
C LYS A 50 -17.43 15.00 7.01
N ILE A 51 -16.78 14.44 8.01
CA ILE A 51 -15.70 13.48 7.86
C ILE A 51 -16.23 12.13 8.31
N ARG A 52 -16.39 11.22 7.36
CA ARG A 52 -16.97 9.89 7.60
C ARG A 52 -16.03 9.04 8.44
N SER A 53 -16.55 7.91 8.93
CA SER A 53 -15.81 6.99 9.78
C SER A 53 -14.47 6.54 9.16
N GLY A 54 -13.46 6.37 10.01
CA GLY A 54 -12.14 5.91 9.57
C GLY A 54 -11.06 6.13 10.62
N MET A 55 -9.83 5.84 10.24
CA MET A 55 -8.67 5.96 11.12
C MET A 55 -7.48 6.51 10.34
N MET A 56 -6.65 7.29 11.01
CA MET A 56 -5.41 7.80 10.43
C MET A 56 -4.24 7.68 11.41
N SER A 57 -3.03 7.64 10.86
CA SER A 57 -1.78 7.73 11.61
C SER A 57 -0.98 8.92 11.12
N HIS A 58 -0.44 9.70 12.05
CA HIS A 58 0.46 10.82 11.79
C HIS A 58 1.61 10.76 12.79
N HIS A 59 2.84 10.55 12.31
CA HIS A 59 4.02 10.39 13.16
C HIS A 59 3.79 9.35 14.29
N GLY A 60 3.11 8.23 13.97
CA GLY A 60 2.74 7.20 14.93
C GLY A 60 1.59 7.55 15.89
N ASN A 61 1.12 8.80 15.90
CA ASN A 61 -0.10 9.18 16.61
C ASN A 61 -1.33 8.74 15.80
N VAL A 62 -2.23 7.98 16.41
CA VAL A 62 -3.41 7.44 15.74
C VAL A 62 -4.66 8.11 16.29
N SER A 63 -5.51 8.55 15.37
CA SER A 63 -6.82 9.11 15.67
C SER A 63 -7.90 8.47 14.80
N SER A 64 -9.16 8.50 15.25
CA SER A 64 -10.25 7.83 14.52
C SER A 64 -11.56 8.57 14.67
N VAL A 65 -12.38 8.50 13.60
CA VAL A 65 -13.82 8.75 13.65
C VAL A 65 -14.51 7.39 13.76
N LYS A 66 -15.38 7.23 14.76
CA LYS A 66 -16.02 5.94 15.10
C LYS A 66 -16.81 5.37 13.91
N ILE A 67 -16.69 4.06 13.70
CA ILE A 67 -17.45 3.34 12.65
C ILE A 67 -18.96 3.56 12.83
N GLY A 68 -19.63 3.90 11.73
CA GLY A 68 -21.06 4.20 11.71
C GLY A 68 -21.41 5.62 12.19
N THR A 69 -20.42 6.49 12.40
CA THR A 69 -20.59 7.90 12.73
C THR A 69 -19.80 8.80 11.77
N TYR A 70 -19.88 10.10 11.97
CA TYR A 70 -19.08 11.11 11.31
C TYR A 70 -18.74 12.23 12.28
N ASP A 71 -17.68 12.97 12.00
CA ASP A 71 -17.38 14.23 12.68
C ASP A 71 -17.81 15.39 11.78
N GLU A 72 -18.27 16.47 12.41
CA GLU A 72 -18.64 17.72 11.74
C GLU A 72 -17.55 18.77 11.93
N VAL A 73 -17.17 19.40 10.83
CA VAL A 73 -16.20 20.49 10.82
C VAL A 73 -16.89 21.72 10.23
N GLU A 74 -17.05 22.75 11.06
CA GLU A 74 -17.59 24.03 10.64
C GLU A 74 -16.58 24.76 9.75
N LEU A 75 -17.04 25.25 8.61
CA LEU A 75 -16.25 25.99 7.64
C LEU A 75 -16.72 27.44 7.58
N THR A 76 -15.81 28.35 7.31
CA THR A 76 -16.14 29.74 7.03
C THR A 76 -16.37 29.92 5.52
N ASN A 77 -17.55 30.41 5.13
CA ASN A 77 -17.86 30.68 3.74
C ASN A 77 -16.78 31.53 3.05
N GLY A 78 -16.63 31.34 1.77
CA GLY A 78 -15.75 32.16 0.95
C GLY A 78 -16.27 33.58 0.77
N SER A 79 -15.52 34.42 0.08
CA SER A 79 -15.86 35.81 -0.22
C SER A 79 -16.11 35.98 -1.71
N GLN A 80 -17.18 36.68 -2.08
CA GLN A 80 -17.55 36.88 -3.47
C GLN A 80 -16.41 37.52 -4.28
N GLY A 81 -16.10 36.97 -5.45
CA GLY A 81 -15.03 37.42 -6.34
C GLY A 81 -13.62 37.10 -5.88
N MET A 82 -13.47 36.34 -4.80
CA MET A 82 -12.18 35.92 -4.25
C MET A 82 -12.02 34.40 -4.28
N LYS A 83 -10.78 33.95 -4.35
CA LYS A 83 -10.40 32.54 -4.21
C LYS A 83 -9.61 32.34 -2.92
N ARG A 84 -9.78 31.19 -2.30
CA ARG A 84 -9.07 30.83 -1.07
C ARG A 84 -8.82 29.35 -1.00
N ILE A 85 -7.73 28.95 -0.36
CA ILE A 85 -7.48 27.54 -0.01
C ILE A 85 -7.38 27.47 1.52
N ASP A 86 -8.23 26.63 2.12
CA ASP A 86 -8.17 26.31 3.55
C ASP A 86 -7.64 24.90 3.76
N LEU A 87 -7.02 24.65 4.91
CA LEU A 87 -6.61 23.31 5.33
C LEU A 87 -7.50 22.85 6.49
N VAL A 88 -8.01 21.62 6.40
CA VAL A 88 -8.56 20.89 7.54
C VAL A 88 -7.47 19.97 8.04
N VAL A 89 -6.99 20.23 9.24
CA VAL A 89 -5.91 19.48 9.86
C VAL A 89 -6.43 18.67 11.04
N ASN A 90 -5.89 17.48 11.26
CA ASN A 90 -5.99 16.79 12.53
C ASN A 90 -4.86 17.30 13.42
N ARG A 91 -5.18 18.16 14.39
CA ARG A 91 -4.22 18.77 15.29
C ARG A 91 -4.01 17.92 16.52
N TYR A 92 -2.79 17.47 16.73
CA TYR A 92 -2.35 16.94 18.00
C TYR A 92 -1.94 18.07 18.92
N THR A 93 -2.37 18.00 20.18
CA THR A 93 -1.89 18.87 21.26
C THR A 93 -1.60 18.07 22.51
N ARG A 94 -0.59 18.49 23.28
CA ARG A 94 -0.29 17.98 24.62
C ARG A 94 -0.17 19.14 25.60
N ASN A 95 -0.91 19.06 26.69
CA ASN A 95 -0.75 20.02 27.78
C ASN A 95 0.57 19.76 28.52
N ALA A 96 1.39 20.80 28.67
CA ALA A 96 2.72 20.69 29.27
C ALA A 96 2.69 20.34 30.78
N GLU A 97 1.62 20.72 31.49
CA GLU A 97 1.50 20.51 32.93
C GLU A 97 0.83 19.16 33.26
N THR A 98 -0.26 18.84 32.56
CA THR A 98 -1.05 17.64 32.85
C THR A 98 -0.63 16.43 32.01
N ASN A 99 0.16 16.63 30.95
CA ASN A 99 0.52 15.63 29.94
C ASN A 99 -0.69 15.00 29.21
N ILE A 100 -1.87 15.62 29.31
CA ILE A 100 -3.04 15.15 28.57
C ILE A 100 -2.86 15.46 27.10
N GLU A 101 -3.02 14.43 26.29
CA GLU A 101 -2.94 14.48 24.83
C GLU A 101 -4.35 14.55 24.21
N LYS A 102 -4.48 15.27 23.09
CA LYS A 102 -5.74 15.46 22.38
C LYS A 102 -5.50 15.55 20.89
N ASN A 103 -6.42 14.98 20.11
CA ASN A 103 -6.55 15.21 18.66
C ASN A 103 -7.88 15.91 18.40
N GLU A 104 -7.86 16.91 17.51
CA GLU A 104 -9.07 17.63 17.11
C GLU A 104 -8.97 18.10 15.65
N TRP A 105 -10.14 18.24 15.00
CA TRP A 105 -10.20 18.87 13.69
C TRP A 105 -10.08 20.39 13.83
N VAL A 106 -9.16 20.99 13.09
CA VAL A 106 -8.94 22.44 13.06
C VAL A 106 -8.94 22.90 11.61
N VAL A 107 -9.65 24.00 11.34
CA VAL A 107 -9.60 24.67 10.04
C VAL A 107 -8.59 25.80 10.10
N ILE A 108 -7.56 25.72 9.25
CA ILE A 108 -6.60 26.80 9.05
C ILE A 108 -7.01 27.53 7.78
N MET A 109 -7.53 28.74 7.94
CA MET A 109 -7.99 29.55 6.81
C MET A 109 -6.82 30.16 6.05
N GLY A 110 -6.90 30.08 4.74
CA GLY A 110 -5.98 30.81 3.86
C GLY A 110 -6.39 32.27 3.66
N THR A 111 -5.57 33.00 2.96
CA THR A 111 -5.82 34.40 2.63
C THR A 111 -6.68 34.48 1.35
N PRO A 112 -7.84 35.16 1.38
CA PRO A 112 -8.61 35.41 0.17
C PRO A 112 -7.84 36.30 -0.82
N VAL A 113 -7.76 35.86 -2.09
CA VAL A 113 -7.08 36.59 -3.17
C VAL A 113 -7.91 36.53 -4.45
N ALA A 114 -7.71 37.48 -5.37
CA ALA A 114 -8.45 37.48 -6.63
C ALA A 114 -8.05 36.30 -7.55
N SER A 115 -6.80 35.84 -7.49
CA SER A 115 -6.30 34.73 -8.30
C SER A 115 -5.14 34.02 -7.60
N ASN A 116 -4.87 32.75 -7.97
CA ASN A 116 -3.75 31.94 -7.48
C ASN A 116 -3.67 31.87 -5.94
N PRO A 117 -4.70 31.38 -5.25
CA PRO A 117 -4.66 31.20 -3.81
C PRO A 117 -3.57 30.19 -3.42
N VAL A 118 -2.99 30.39 -2.26
CA VAL A 118 -1.95 29.49 -1.68
C VAL A 118 -2.48 28.93 -0.38
N ALA A 119 -2.22 27.64 -0.15
CA ALA A 119 -2.56 26.99 1.10
C ALA A 119 -1.83 27.67 2.28
N PRO A 120 -2.49 27.82 3.44
CA PRO A 120 -1.88 28.43 4.62
C PRO A 120 -0.77 27.56 5.19
N ALA A 121 0.16 28.17 5.93
CA ALA A 121 1.13 27.43 6.73
C ALA A 121 0.45 26.75 7.92
N TYR A 122 1.02 25.64 8.37
CA TYR A 122 0.55 24.86 9.51
C TYR A 122 1.74 24.50 10.41
N THR A 123 1.48 24.08 11.65
CA THR A 123 2.51 23.73 12.61
C THR A 123 3.05 22.34 12.35
N VAL A 124 4.35 22.21 12.14
CA VAL A 124 5.06 20.92 12.00
C VAL A 124 5.81 20.65 13.30
N GLY A 125 5.34 19.65 14.03
CA GLY A 125 5.95 19.21 15.28
C GLY A 125 6.73 17.89 15.12
N ASN A 126 7.45 17.53 16.16
CA ASN A 126 8.10 16.24 16.32
C ASN A 126 7.69 15.58 17.63
N LEU A 127 6.67 14.74 17.58
CA LEU A 127 6.10 14.10 18.77
C LEU A 127 7.11 13.20 19.50
N GLN A 128 8.09 12.63 18.79
CA GLN A 128 9.12 11.80 19.39
C GLN A 128 10.15 12.63 20.20
N LYS A 129 10.32 13.91 19.82
CA LYS A 129 11.13 14.88 20.59
C LYS A 129 10.35 15.58 21.69
N GLY A 130 9.03 15.37 21.74
CA GLY A 130 8.17 15.89 22.78
C GLY A 130 7.54 17.25 22.49
N ASP A 131 7.47 17.66 21.22
CA ASP A 131 6.76 18.87 20.82
C ASP A 131 5.28 18.78 21.26
N LEU A 132 4.73 19.93 21.62
CA LEU A 132 3.39 20.01 22.21
C LEU A 132 2.28 20.12 21.18
N VAL A 133 2.59 20.51 19.96
CA VAL A 133 1.62 20.71 18.87
C VAL A 133 2.19 20.14 17.58
N ASP A 134 1.34 19.42 16.84
CA ASP A 134 1.66 18.91 15.51
C ASP A 134 0.39 18.86 14.66
N ASP A 135 0.42 19.45 13.46
CA ASP A 135 -0.70 19.50 12.53
C ASP A 135 -0.53 18.52 11.40
N CYS A 136 -1.49 17.66 11.19
CA CYS A 136 -1.58 16.81 10.03
C CYS A 136 -2.62 17.36 9.04
N PRO A 137 -2.25 17.97 7.91
CA PRO A 137 -3.19 18.33 6.86
C PRO A 137 -3.84 17.09 6.25
N VAL A 138 -5.18 16.98 6.36
CA VAL A 138 -5.96 15.85 5.88
C VAL A 138 -6.75 16.22 4.64
N PHE A 139 -7.32 17.43 4.62
CA PHE A 139 -8.08 17.94 3.47
C PHE A 139 -7.64 19.35 3.11
N GLU A 140 -7.64 19.62 1.82
CA GLU A 140 -7.45 20.94 1.22
C GLU A 140 -8.79 21.37 0.58
N LEU A 141 -9.32 22.52 1.00
CA LEU A 141 -10.60 23.06 0.56
C LEU A 141 -10.36 24.23 -0.38
N HIS A 142 -10.83 24.12 -1.60
CA HIS A 142 -10.73 25.19 -2.60
C HIS A 142 -12.03 25.97 -2.67
N TYR A 143 -11.92 27.29 -2.53
CA TYR A 143 -13.06 28.21 -2.64
C TYR A 143 -12.96 29.04 -3.92
N ASP A 144 -14.08 29.22 -4.58
CA ASP A 144 -14.31 30.20 -5.64
C ASP A 144 -15.58 31.00 -5.31
N GLY A 145 -15.42 32.27 -5.03
CA GLY A 145 -16.50 33.06 -4.45
C GLY A 145 -16.90 32.54 -3.06
N ILE A 146 -18.18 32.35 -2.84
CA ILE A 146 -18.73 31.85 -1.57
C ILE A 146 -18.72 30.32 -1.46
N ASN A 147 -18.47 29.62 -2.58
CA ASN A 147 -18.65 28.17 -2.65
C ASN A 147 -17.32 27.43 -2.48
N VAL A 148 -17.39 26.28 -1.82
CA VAL A 148 -16.35 25.24 -1.90
C VAL A 148 -16.50 24.52 -3.23
N THR A 149 -15.47 24.57 -4.05
CA THR A 149 -15.45 23.94 -5.40
C THR A 149 -14.78 22.57 -5.40
N GLU A 150 -13.89 22.33 -4.44
CA GLU A 150 -13.16 21.06 -4.33
C GLU A 150 -12.81 20.79 -2.87
N VAL A 151 -12.95 19.52 -2.46
CA VAL A 151 -12.41 18.98 -1.21
C VAL A 151 -11.41 17.89 -1.59
N LYS A 152 -10.12 18.18 -1.46
CA LYS A 152 -9.04 17.31 -1.88
C LYS A 152 -8.45 16.57 -0.68
N LYS A 153 -8.42 15.24 -0.73
CA LYS A 153 -7.69 14.42 0.26
C LYS A 153 -6.19 14.59 0.07
N MET A 154 -5.48 14.86 1.15
CA MET A 154 -4.03 15.02 1.14
C MET A 154 -3.28 13.74 1.56
N LEU A 155 -3.95 12.83 2.23
CA LEU A 155 -3.37 11.59 2.71
C LEU A 155 -3.75 10.42 1.80
N SER A 156 -2.78 9.53 1.56
CA SER A 156 -3.05 8.25 0.91
C SER A 156 -3.62 7.23 1.89
N VAL A 157 -4.49 6.35 1.39
CA VAL A 157 -4.97 5.19 2.13
C VAL A 157 -3.93 4.09 2.04
N LEU A 158 -3.48 3.58 3.18
CA LEU A 158 -2.59 2.42 3.23
C LEU A 158 -3.36 1.16 2.87
N PRO A 159 -2.83 0.33 1.96
CA PRO A 159 -3.41 -0.98 1.73
C PRO A 159 -3.28 -1.84 3.00
N ASN A 160 -4.30 -2.63 3.29
CA ASN A 160 -4.21 -3.63 4.35
C ASN A 160 -3.29 -4.79 3.95
N VAL A 161 -2.97 -5.69 4.91
CA VAL A 161 -2.04 -6.81 4.67
C VAL A 161 -2.52 -7.73 3.54
N ALA A 162 -3.84 -7.95 3.41
CA ALA A 162 -4.38 -8.79 2.33
C ALA A 162 -4.19 -8.14 0.96
N GLU A 163 -4.43 -6.83 0.86
CA GLU A 163 -4.19 -6.06 -0.37
C GLU A 163 -2.70 -5.96 -0.72
N LEU A 164 -1.82 -5.80 0.28
CA LEU A 164 -0.38 -5.85 0.06
C LEU A 164 0.05 -7.21 -0.46
N ASN A 165 -0.44 -8.28 0.17
CA ASN A 165 -0.11 -9.64 -0.22
C ASN A 165 -0.57 -9.97 -1.64
N SER A 166 -1.72 -9.42 -2.06
CA SER A 166 -2.22 -9.59 -3.44
C SER A 166 -1.37 -8.86 -4.49
N LYS A 167 -0.59 -7.85 -4.09
CA LYS A 167 0.30 -7.07 -4.95
C LYS A 167 1.73 -7.60 -5.00
N ILE A 168 2.08 -8.57 -4.16
CA ILE A 168 3.39 -9.20 -4.18
C ILE A 168 3.46 -10.08 -5.44
N PRO A 169 4.41 -9.82 -6.37
CA PRO A 169 4.56 -10.67 -7.53
C PRO A 169 4.93 -12.10 -7.11
N HIS A 170 4.21 -13.07 -7.64
CA HIS A 170 4.56 -14.46 -7.47
C HIS A 170 5.61 -14.86 -8.50
N PHE A 171 6.64 -15.59 -8.05
CA PHE A 171 7.72 -16.10 -8.91
C PHE A 171 7.84 -17.59 -8.71
N TYR A 172 7.97 -18.31 -9.82
CA TYR A 172 8.47 -19.68 -9.83
C TYR A 172 9.80 -19.69 -10.58
N ASN A 173 10.83 -20.23 -9.95
CA ASN A 173 12.11 -20.50 -10.58
C ASN A 173 12.49 -21.93 -10.21
N GLY A 174 12.80 -22.74 -11.20
CA GLY A 174 13.15 -24.13 -10.97
C GLY A 174 13.77 -24.79 -12.19
N GLU A 175 14.41 -25.91 -11.95
CA GLU A 175 14.90 -26.78 -12.99
C GLU A 175 13.91 -27.92 -13.22
N ILE A 176 13.70 -28.26 -14.49
CA ILE A 176 12.78 -29.34 -14.90
C ILE A 176 13.53 -30.21 -15.88
N GLU A 177 13.47 -31.52 -15.67
CA GLU A 177 13.97 -32.51 -16.59
C GLU A 177 12.85 -32.97 -17.50
N LEU A 178 13.12 -32.95 -18.80
CA LEU A 178 12.27 -33.53 -19.86
C LEU A 178 12.80 -34.91 -20.18
N TYR A 179 11.90 -35.88 -20.16
CA TYR A 179 12.24 -37.27 -20.42
C TYR A 179 11.73 -37.74 -21.75
N TYR A 180 12.30 -38.85 -22.25
CA TYR A 180 11.94 -39.47 -23.49
C TYR A 180 10.45 -39.75 -23.60
N TYR A 181 9.82 -39.22 -24.64
CA TYR A 181 8.41 -39.48 -24.99
C TYR A 181 8.36 -40.35 -26.28
N ASN A 182 9.09 -39.98 -27.32
CA ASN A 182 9.31 -40.77 -28.55
C ASN A 182 10.56 -40.27 -29.29
N ALA A 183 10.86 -40.85 -30.44
CA ALA A 183 12.06 -40.55 -31.22
C ALA A 183 12.25 -39.08 -31.63
N ASN A 184 11.20 -38.27 -31.55
CA ASN A 184 11.23 -36.84 -31.90
C ASN A 184 10.95 -35.90 -30.72
N TRP A 185 10.50 -36.42 -29.56
CA TRP A 185 10.03 -35.59 -28.46
C TRP A 185 10.54 -36.02 -27.09
N LEU A 186 10.96 -35.02 -26.31
CA LEU A 186 11.06 -35.11 -24.85
C LEU A 186 9.92 -34.30 -24.23
N TYR A 187 9.49 -34.69 -23.05
CA TYR A 187 8.30 -34.15 -22.38
C TYR A 187 8.47 -34.02 -20.88
N ALA A 188 7.92 -32.98 -20.30
CA ALA A 188 7.68 -32.86 -18.87
C ALA A 188 6.33 -32.21 -18.58
N ARG A 189 5.70 -32.64 -17.50
CA ARG A 189 4.55 -31.97 -16.87
C ARG A 189 4.88 -31.74 -15.40
N LYS A 190 4.92 -30.48 -14.99
CA LYS A 190 5.35 -30.08 -13.64
C LYS A 190 4.29 -29.23 -12.97
N LEU A 191 3.91 -29.58 -11.73
CA LEU A 191 3.12 -28.69 -10.90
C LEU A 191 3.99 -27.51 -10.45
N VAL A 192 3.59 -26.30 -10.83
CA VAL A 192 4.27 -25.05 -10.48
C VAL A 192 3.43 -24.18 -9.54
N GLY A 193 2.12 -24.34 -9.55
CA GLY A 193 1.15 -23.70 -8.68
C GLY A 193 -0.01 -23.06 -9.44
N LYS A 194 -1.21 -23.11 -8.87
CA LYS A 194 -2.42 -22.52 -9.48
C LYS A 194 -2.38 -21.01 -9.57
N GLU A 195 -1.57 -20.36 -8.74
CA GLU A 195 -1.33 -18.92 -8.78
C GLU A 195 -0.75 -18.46 -10.11
N PHE A 196 -0.09 -19.36 -10.87
CA PHE A 196 0.49 -19.06 -12.17
C PHE A 196 -0.42 -19.38 -13.36
N THR A 197 -1.66 -19.78 -13.14
CA THR A 197 -2.61 -20.09 -14.23
C THR A 197 -2.66 -18.98 -15.28
N GLY A 198 -2.55 -19.34 -16.56
CA GLY A 198 -2.50 -18.41 -17.67
C GLY A 198 -1.16 -17.70 -17.90
N CYS A 199 -0.16 -17.92 -17.05
CA CYS A 199 1.17 -17.35 -17.21
C CYS A 199 2.02 -18.19 -18.17
N TYR A 200 2.80 -17.51 -19.00
CA TYR A 200 3.78 -18.12 -19.90
C TYR A 200 5.15 -18.18 -19.24
N PRO A 201 5.83 -19.35 -19.26
CA PRO A 201 7.17 -19.48 -18.72
C PRO A 201 8.23 -18.94 -19.70
N GLN A 202 9.33 -18.48 -19.14
CA GLN A 202 10.60 -18.37 -19.82
C GLN A 202 11.37 -19.66 -19.58
N VAL A 203 11.83 -20.32 -20.65
CA VAL A 203 12.51 -21.60 -20.57
C VAL A 203 13.87 -21.51 -21.25
N THR A 204 14.92 -21.93 -20.55
CA THR A 204 16.30 -21.96 -21.05
C THR A 204 16.87 -23.35 -20.89
N CYS A 205 17.52 -23.87 -21.95
CA CYS A 205 18.21 -25.14 -21.90
C CYS A 205 19.46 -25.06 -21.01
N LEU A 206 19.57 -25.96 -20.04
CA LEU A 206 20.73 -26.04 -19.12
C LEU A 206 21.74 -27.09 -19.60
N TYR A 207 21.28 -28.31 -19.83
CA TYR A 207 22.13 -29.43 -20.25
C TYR A 207 21.34 -30.45 -21.03
N ARG A 208 22.08 -31.31 -21.73
CA ARG A 208 21.56 -32.40 -22.54
C ARG A 208 22.35 -33.66 -22.20
N ASP A 209 21.67 -34.65 -21.69
CA ASP A 209 22.26 -35.97 -21.45
C ASP A 209 21.82 -36.94 -22.54
N GLY A 210 22.77 -37.72 -23.09
CA GLY A 210 22.54 -38.72 -24.12
C GLY A 210 22.15 -38.14 -25.50
N GLN A 211 22.35 -36.82 -25.74
CA GLN A 211 21.98 -36.20 -27.01
C GLN A 211 23.05 -36.37 -28.08
N PRO A 212 22.69 -36.69 -29.33
CA PRO A 212 23.63 -36.69 -30.44
C PRO A 212 24.19 -35.28 -30.67
N ASN A 213 25.49 -35.18 -30.91
CA ASN A 213 26.15 -33.92 -31.22
C ASN A 213 25.50 -33.24 -32.45
N GLN A 214 25.19 -31.93 -32.32
CA GLN A 214 24.78 -31.02 -33.39
C GLN A 214 23.30 -30.98 -33.79
N GLN A 215 22.33 -31.36 -32.94
CA GLN A 215 20.93 -31.15 -33.29
C GLN A 215 20.40 -29.84 -32.69
N THR A 216 19.68 -29.08 -33.52
CA THR A 216 18.85 -27.96 -33.05
C THR A 216 17.65 -28.52 -32.28
N ILE A 217 17.52 -28.16 -31.00
CA ILE A 217 16.36 -28.49 -30.17
C ILE A 217 15.45 -27.27 -30.13
N MET A 218 14.19 -27.47 -30.49
CA MET A 218 13.14 -26.48 -30.27
C MET A 218 12.41 -26.81 -28.97
N ILE A 219 12.44 -25.90 -27.99
CA ILE A 219 11.71 -26.02 -26.74
C ILE A 219 10.41 -25.22 -26.87
N SER A 220 9.30 -25.86 -26.56
CA SER A 220 7.99 -25.25 -26.52
C SER A 220 7.36 -25.47 -25.14
N ALA A 221 6.89 -24.41 -24.53
CA ALA A 221 6.12 -24.46 -23.29
C ALA A 221 4.77 -23.77 -23.49
N ARG A 222 3.74 -24.32 -22.89
CA ARG A 222 2.41 -23.71 -22.87
C ARG A 222 2.23 -22.88 -21.62
N GLU A 223 1.19 -22.08 -21.59
CA GLU A 223 0.72 -21.42 -20.35
C GLU A 223 0.44 -22.46 -19.27
N VAL A 224 0.55 -22.04 -18.01
CA VAL A 224 0.17 -22.88 -16.87
C VAL A 224 -1.34 -23.12 -16.91
N ASP A 225 -1.75 -24.37 -16.82
CA ASP A 225 -3.17 -24.76 -16.89
C ASP A 225 -3.93 -24.39 -15.60
N SER A 226 -5.27 -24.58 -15.60
CA SER A 226 -6.14 -24.26 -14.48
C SER A 226 -5.83 -25.04 -13.20
N ASP A 227 -5.14 -26.17 -13.31
CA ASP A 227 -4.71 -27.02 -12.20
C ASP A 227 -3.31 -26.66 -11.69
N GLY A 228 -2.65 -25.67 -12.32
CA GLY A 228 -1.33 -25.19 -11.95
C GLY A 228 -0.18 -26.00 -12.55
N TYR A 229 -0.42 -26.78 -13.59
CA TYR A 229 0.62 -27.55 -14.26
C TYR A 229 1.20 -26.78 -15.45
N LEU A 230 2.52 -26.85 -15.56
CA LEU A 230 3.28 -26.45 -16.72
C LEU A 230 3.62 -27.65 -17.56
N VAL A 231 3.39 -27.56 -18.88
CA VAL A 231 3.76 -28.58 -19.85
C VAL A 231 4.86 -28.04 -20.76
N ILE A 232 5.97 -28.78 -20.87
CA ILE A 232 7.12 -28.44 -21.68
C ILE A 232 7.42 -29.59 -22.65
N TRP A 233 7.65 -29.24 -23.89
CA TRP A 233 8.07 -30.15 -24.97
C TRP A 233 9.38 -29.70 -25.54
N ALA A 234 10.25 -30.64 -25.83
CA ALA A 234 11.43 -30.41 -26.67
C ALA A 234 11.37 -31.29 -27.93
N TYR A 235 11.42 -30.66 -29.08
CA TYR A 235 11.44 -31.33 -30.38
C TYR A 235 12.86 -31.45 -30.91
N GLY A 236 13.19 -32.62 -31.38
CA GLY A 236 14.45 -32.94 -32.02
C GLY A 236 14.32 -34.27 -32.77
N SER A 237 15.42 -34.80 -33.26
CA SER A 237 15.42 -36.12 -33.90
C SER A 237 16.45 -37.06 -33.24
N GLY A 238 16.19 -38.34 -33.29
CA GLY A 238 17.12 -39.36 -32.80
C GLY A 238 17.09 -39.55 -31.28
N TYR A 239 16.03 -39.14 -30.58
CA TYR A 239 15.85 -39.44 -29.16
C TYR A 239 15.65 -40.95 -28.98
N VAL A 240 16.23 -41.48 -27.91
CA VAL A 240 16.02 -42.86 -27.45
C VAL A 240 15.70 -42.85 -25.96
N SER A 241 15.18 -43.99 -25.48
CA SER A 241 14.90 -44.11 -24.04
C SER A 241 16.16 -43.87 -23.22
N GLY A 242 16.02 -43.04 -22.16
CA GLY A 242 17.14 -42.60 -21.32
C GLY A 242 17.72 -41.23 -21.69
N HIS A 243 17.30 -40.59 -22.80
CA HIS A 243 17.70 -39.22 -23.09
C HIS A 243 16.95 -38.26 -22.17
N VAL A 244 17.68 -37.30 -21.59
CA VAL A 244 17.15 -36.26 -20.68
C VAL A 244 17.64 -34.89 -21.15
N LEU A 245 16.74 -33.91 -21.05
CA LEU A 245 17.02 -32.50 -21.25
C LEU A 245 16.68 -31.71 -20.01
N GLY A 246 17.67 -31.10 -19.37
CA GLY A 246 17.45 -30.18 -18.26
C GLY A 246 17.17 -28.78 -18.77
N VAL A 247 16.12 -28.15 -18.24
CA VAL A 247 15.74 -26.77 -18.55
C VAL A 247 15.55 -25.95 -17.26
N SER A 248 15.99 -24.71 -17.29
CA SER A 248 15.63 -23.73 -16.30
C SER A 248 14.32 -23.06 -16.69
N VAL A 249 13.41 -22.92 -15.75
CA VAL A 249 12.08 -22.33 -15.95
C VAL A 249 11.90 -21.19 -14.99
N SER A 250 11.43 -20.05 -15.50
CA SER A 250 11.07 -18.87 -14.74
C SER A 250 9.68 -18.42 -15.15
N ILE A 251 8.78 -18.21 -14.17
CA ILE A 251 7.42 -17.71 -14.37
C ILE A 251 7.21 -16.55 -13.43
N ARG A 252 6.60 -15.47 -13.93
CA ARG A 252 6.21 -14.29 -13.17
C ARG A 252 4.71 -14.04 -13.36
N LYS A 253 4.04 -13.75 -12.26
CA LYS A 253 2.66 -13.25 -12.23
C LYS A 253 2.59 -11.90 -11.57
#